data_d8be7c0b33f46deefd7b29634c389d60
#
_entry.id   d8be7c0b33f46deefd7b29634c389d60
#
_cell.length_a   1.000
_cell.length_b   1.000
_cell.length_c   1.000
_cell.angle_alpha   90.00
_cell.angle_beta   90.00
_cell.angle_gamma   90.00
#
_symmetry.space_group_name_H-M   'P 1'
#
loop_
_entity.id
_entity.type
_entity.pdbx_description
1 polymer ?
#
loop_
_entity_poly.entity_id
_entity_poly.type
_entity_poly.pdbx_seq_one_letter_code
_entity_poly.pdbx_strand_id
1 'polypeptide(L)'
;MDLTEFADDIGSEQPVSIAGLGTRGGPVDGVHTVMAPVGVESVQADEMTVRCGAGTPVDELDAALAAFGQSVAIAPSGTVGGALAMGQSGIRRLGYGPIRDTLLLARYVNARGEIVKAGGPTVKNV
;
A
#
# COMPACT_ATOMS: atom_id res chain seq x y z
N MET A 1 4.62 -4.21 11.60
CA MET A 1 3.25 -3.62 11.71
C MET A 1 2.26 -4.74 11.99
N ASP A 2 1.51 -4.60 13.04
CA ASP A 2 0.46 -5.55 13.39
C ASP A 2 -0.81 -5.25 12.60
N LEU A 3 -1.38 -6.26 11.96
CA LEU A 3 -2.60 -6.15 11.16
C LEU A 3 -3.84 -6.73 11.86
N THR A 4 -3.74 -7.10 13.13
CA THR A 4 -4.82 -7.78 13.85
C THR A 4 -6.08 -6.91 13.92
N GLU A 5 -5.97 -5.66 14.34
CA GLU A 5 -7.10 -4.73 14.40
C GLU A 5 -7.72 -4.49 13.02
N PHE A 6 -6.90 -4.36 12.00
CA PHE A 6 -7.38 -4.19 10.62
C PHE A 6 -8.10 -5.44 10.11
N ALA A 7 -7.59 -6.62 10.43
CA ALA A 7 -8.24 -7.88 10.09
C ALA A 7 -9.58 -8.05 10.82
N ASP A 8 -9.63 -7.69 12.09
CA ASP A 8 -10.85 -7.74 12.90
C ASP A 8 -11.91 -6.75 12.38
N ASP A 9 -11.47 -5.55 11.98
CA ASP A 9 -12.36 -4.53 11.41
C ASP A 9 -12.94 -4.96 10.05
N ILE A 10 -12.17 -5.63 9.23
CA ILE A 10 -12.66 -6.21 7.96
C ILE A 10 -13.63 -7.36 8.23
N GLY A 11 -13.26 -8.28 9.11
CA GLY A 11 -14.09 -9.44 9.43
C GLY A 11 -14.37 -10.35 8.22
N SER A 12 -15.41 -11.18 8.35
CA SER A 12 -15.83 -12.14 7.32
C SER A 12 -17.33 -12.12 7.04
N GLU A 13 -18.09 -11.34 7.79
CA GLU A 13 -19.56 -11.43 7.80
C GLU A 13 -20.25 -10.38 6.93
N GLN A 14 -19.57 -9.26 6.67
CA GLN A 14 -20.15 -8.10 6.00
C GLN A 14 -19.25 -7.59 4.87
N PRO A 15 -19.85 -7.02 3.81
CA PRO A 15 -19.07 -6.31 2.83
C PRO A 15 -18.41 -5.07 3.47
N VAL A 16 -17.21 -4.74 3.04
CA VAL A 16 -16.48 -3.56 3.48
C VAL A 16 -16.09 -2.69 2.29
N SER A 17 -16.00 -1.39 2.54
CA SER A 17 -15.48 -0.41 1.60
C SER A 17 -14.13 0.08 2.12
N ILE A 18 -13.10 -0.06 1.30
CA ILE A 18 -11.76 0.42 1.67
C ILE A 18 -11.66 1.90 1.30
N ALA A 19 -11.31 2.73 2.26
CA ALA A 19 -11.10 4.16 2.06
C ALA A 19 -9.62 4.52 2.23
N GLY A 20 -9.19 5.47 1.41
CA GLY A 20 -7.90 6.14 1.53
C GLY A 20 -8.12 7.66 1.54
N LEU A 21 -7.37 8.39 0.75
CA LEU A 21 -7.46 9.86 0.64
C LEU A 21 -8.53 10.35 -0.36
N GLY A 22 -9.31 9.44 -0.95
CA GLY A 22 -10.39 9.80 -1.86
C GLY A 22 -9.95 10.27 -3.25
N THR A 23 -8.69 10.08 -3.62
CA THR A 23 -8.16 10.52 -4.93
C THR A 23 -8.63 9.67 -6.10
N ARG A 24 -9.15 8.47 -5.83
CA ARG A 24 -9.63 7.50 -6.82
C ARG A 24 -11.07 7.07 -6.56
N GLY A 25 -11.84 7.90 -5.88
CA GLY A 25 -13.21 7.63 -5.45
C GLY A 25 -13.33 7.60 -3.93
N GLY A 26 -14.56 7.67 -3.46
CA GLY A 26 -14.89 7.64 -2.03
C GLY A 26 -15.43 6.27 -1.59
N PRO A 27 -15.71 6.11 -0.29
CA PRO A 27 -16.33 4.91 0.24
C PRO A 27 -17.75 4.73 -0.30
N VAL A 28 -18.21 3.50 -0.28
CA VAL A 28 -19.58 3.14 -0.69
C VAL A 28 -20.55 3.46 0.45
N ASP A 29 -21.62 4.20 0.15
CA ASP A 29 -22.63 4.54 1.14
C ASP A 29 -23.34 3.29 1.67
N GLY A 30 -23.57 3.27 2.99
CA GLY A 30 -24.28 2.16 3.66
C GLY A 30 -23.44 0.90 3.84
N VAL A 31 -22.16 0.91 3.45
CA VAL A 31 -21.21 -0.19 3.66
C VAL A 31 -20.19 0.22 4.71
N HIS A 32 -19.82 -0.73 5.59
CA HIS A 32 -18.79 -0.47 6.60
C HIS A 32 -17.47 -0.06 5.93
N THR A 33 -16.95 1.09 6.33
CA THR A 33 -15.73 1.65 5.76
C THR A 33 -14.54 1.31 6.66
N VAL A 34 -13.50 0.75 6.05
CA VAL A 34 -12.24 0.43 6.73
C VAL A 34 -11.10 1.19 6.10
N MET A 35 -10.09 1.50 6.90
CA MET A 35 -8.87 2.19 6.47
C MET A 35 -7.66 1.32 6.77
N ALA A 36 -6.78 1.18 5.78
CA ALA A 36 -5.53 0.44 5.96
C ALA A 36 -4.58 1.19 6.92
N PRO A 37 -3.70 0.46 7.60
CA PRO A 37 -2.69 1.07 8.47
C PRO A 37 -1.83 2.09 7.73
N VAL A 38 -1.44 3.14 8.45
CA VAL A 38 -0.64 4.26 7.95
C VAL A 38 0.72 4.26 8.64
N GLY A 39 1.75 4.65 7.93
CA GLY A 39 3.09 4.91 8.47
C GLY A 39 4.18 4.14 7.77
N VAL A 40 5.37 4.73 7.75
CA VAL A 40 6.60 4.10 7.27
C VAL A 40 7.20 3.30 8.43
N GLU A 41 7.23 1.98 8.29
CA GLU A 41 7.71 1.07 9.33
C GLU A 41 9.23 0.97 9.35
N SER A 42 9.85 0.83 8.18
CA SER A 42 11.31 0.74 8.07
C SER A 42 11.79 1.13 6.68
N VAL A 43 12.95 1.75 6.62
CA VAL A 43 13.68 2.04 5.38
C VAL A 43 15.02 1.33 5.44
N GLN A 44 15.30 0.49 4.45
CA GLN A 44 16.60 -0.16 4.25
C GLN A 44 17.26 0.46 3.02
N ALA A 45 17.88 1.61 3.22
CA ALA A 45 18.41 2.44 2.14
C ALA A 45 19.44 1.71 1.28
N ASP A 46 20.30 0.90 1.89
CA ASP A 46 21.34 0.13 1.19
C ASP A 46 20.75 -0.92 0.24
N GLU A 47 19.57 -1.44 0.57
CA GLU A 47 18.84 -2.41 -0.25
C GLU A 47 17.80 -1.75 -1.16
N MET A 48 17.61 -0.43 -1.04
CA MET A 48 16.58 0.32 -1.74
C MET A 48 15.18 -0.27 -1.51
N THR A 49 14.89 -0.69 -0.28
CA THR A 49 13.59 -1.22 0.10
C THR A 49 12.97 -0.43 1.25
N VAL A 50 11.66 -0.36 1.26
CA VAL A 50 10.87 0.29 2.31
C VAL A 50 9.67 -0.58 2.65
N ARG A 51 9.30 -0.57 3.92
CA ARG A 51 8.07 -1.19 4.41
C ARG A 51 7.17 -0.11 5.00
N CYS A 52 5.94 -0.07 4.54
CA CYS A 52 4.95 0.91 5.02
C CYS A 52 3.55 0.31 5.02
N GLY A 53 2.66 0.93 5.78
CA GLY A 53 1.24 0.62 5.74
C GLY A 53 0.61 1.07 4.41
N ALA A 54 -0.38 0.34 3.93
CA ALA A 54 -1.05 0.63 2.66
C ALA A 54 -1.81 1.96 2.69
N GLY A 55 -2.23 2.43 3.87
CA GLY A 55 -2.87 3.73 4.05
C GLY A 55 -1.92 4.92 4.02
N THR A 56 -0.62 4.70 3.92
CA THR A 56 0.37 5.78 3.92
C THR A 56 0.21 6.65 2.68
N PRO A 57 0.10 7.98 2.83
CA PRO A 57 0.16 8.90 1.70
C PRO A 57 1.48 8.76 0.93
N VAL A 58 1.41 8.81 -0.39
CA VAL A 58 2.62 8.64 -1.23
C VAL A 58 3.62 9.77 -1.01
N ASP A 59 3.15 10.99 -0.80
CA ASP A 59 4.03 12.15 -0.51
C ASP A 59 4.75 12.00 0.84
N GLU A 60 4.11 11.41 1.85
CA GLU A 60 4.74 11.11 3.13
C GLU A 60 5.84 10.04 2.97
N LEU A 61 5.56 9.00 2.17
CA LEU A 61 6.57 7.99 1.84
C LEU A 61 7.77 8.61 1.11
N ASP A 62 7.52 9.44 0.10
CA ASP A 62 8.59 10.13 -0.64
C ASP A 62 9.40 11.06 0.28
N ALA A 63 8.75 11.76 1.19
CA ALA A 63 9.45 12.61 2.17
C ALA A 63 10.38 11.79 3.07
N ALA A 64 9.94 10.61 3.52
CA ALA A 64 10.77 9.71 4.32
C ALA A 64 11.97 9.17 3.53
N LEU A 65 11.80 8.87 2.25
CA LEU A 65 12.86 8.37 1.37
C LEU A 65 13.84 9.47 0.95
N ALA A 66 13.37 10.72 0.85
CA ALA A 66 14.22 11.85 0.47
C ALA A 66 15.41 12.06 1.42
N ALA A 67 15.27 11.71 2.70
CA ALA A 67 16.37 11.74 3.68
C ALA A 67 17.56 10.83 3.28
N PHE A 68 17.33 9.84 2.43
CA PHE A 68 18.33 8.92 1.90
C PHE A 68 18.68 9.19 0.43
N GLY A 69 18.18 10.30 -0.14
CA GLY A 69 18.35 10.60 -1.56
C GLY A 69 17.58 9.65 -2.49
N GLN A 70 16.51 9.02 -1.98
CA GLN A 70 15.71 8.04 -2.70
C GLN A 70 14.28 8.54 -2.90
N SER A 71 13.56 7.91 -3.81
CA SER A 71 12.15 8.19 -4.08
C SER A 71 11.44 6.91 -4.52
N VAL A 72 10.12 6.92 -4.45
CA VAL A 72 9.30 5.83 -4.96
C VAL A 72 8.72 6.15 -6.34
N ALA A 73 8.67 5.15 -7.22
CA ALA A 73 8.15 5.31 -8.57
C ALA A 73 6.62 5.15 -8.63
N ILE A 74 5.92 5.84 -7.73
CA ILE A 74 4.45 5.87 -7.65
C ILE A 74 3.98 7.29 -7.94
N ALA A 75 2.79 7.44 -8.52
CA ALA A 75 2.20 8.75 -8.73
C ALA A 75 2.04 9.49 -7.38
N PRO A 76 2.43 10.77 -7.26
CA PRO A 76 2.54 11.46 -5.98
C PRO A 76 1.19 11.93 -5.43
N SER A 77 0.18 11.10 -5.49
CA SER A 77 -1.16 11.40 -4.97
C SER A 77 -1.82 10.15 -4.39
N GLY A 78 -2.65 10.35 -3.38
CA GLY A 78 -3.35 9.27 -2.72
C GLY A 78 -2.44 8.43 -1.82
N THR A 79 -2.87 7.20 -1.57
CA THR A 79 -2.18 6.25 -0.71
C THR A 79 -1.42 5.19 -1.52
N VAL A 80 -0.42 4.60 -0.88
CA VAL A 80 0.35 3.47 -1.47
C VAL A 80 -0.60 2.33 -1.85
N GLY A 81 -1.49 1.94 -0.96
CA GLY A 81 -2.46 0.86 -1.22
C GLY A 81 -3.43 1.18 -2.35
N GLY A 82 -3.90 2.42 -2.44
CA GLY A 82 -4.75 2.87 -3.54
C GLY A 82 -4.06 2.79 -4.90
N ALA A 83 -2.80 3.20 -4.96
CA ALA A 83 -2.00 3.11 -6.19
C ALA A 83 -1.78 1.66 -6.61
N LEU A 84 -1.46 0.78 -5.67
CA LEU A 84 -1.27 -0.66 -5.93
C LEU A 84 -2.57 -1.35 -6.34
N ALA A 85 -3.67 -1.07 -5.64
CA ALA A 85 -4.97 -1.67 -5.93
C ALA A 85 -5.49 -1.32 -7.33
N MET A 86 -5.23 -0.11 -7.78
CA MET A 86 -5.62 0.38 -9.10
C MET A 86 -4.56 0.12 -10.18
N GLY A 87 -3.40 -0.42 -9.82
CA GLY A 87 -2.29 -0.63 -10.75
C GLY A 87 -1.80 0.67 -11.39
N GLN A 88 -1.93 1.80 -10.69
CA GLN A 88 -1.64 3.11 -11.23
C GLN A 88 -0.15 3.42 -11.18
N SER A 89 0.49 3.37 -12.32
CA SER A 89 1.86 3.84 -12.50
C SER A 89 1.91 5.35 -12.71
N GLY A 90 3.00 5.97 -12.29
CA GLY A 90 3.21 7.40 -12.51
C GLY A 90 3.65 7.74 -13.94
N ILE A 91 3.86 9.02 -14.20
CA ILE A 91 4.36 9.52 -15.48
C ILE A 91 5.78 9.02 -15.81
N ARG A 92 6.51 8.49 -14.80
CA ARG A 92 7.86 7.94 -14.94
C ARG A 92 7.87 6.45 -15.34
N ARG A 93 6.72 5.89 -15.69
CA ARG A 93 6.58 4.46 -16.01
C ARG A 93 7.57 4.00 -17.10
N LEU A 94 7.81 4.81 -18.10
CA LEU A 94 8.75 4.46 -19.18
C LEU A 94 10.18 4.27 -18.67
N GLY A 95 10.58 5.02 -17.62
CA GLY A 95 11.91 4.89 -17.02
C GLY A 95 11.98 3.86 -15.89
N TYR A 96 10.94 3.75 -15.07
CA TYR A 96 10.94 2.94 -13.85
C TYR A 96 10.09 1.67 -13.93
N GLY A 97 9.35 1.48 -15.02
CA GLY A 97 8.47 0.35 -15.19
C GLY A 97 7.11 0.50 -14.51
N PRO A 98 6.23 -0.50 -14.64
CA PRO A 98 4.92 -0.50 -14.00
C PRO A 98 5.06 -0.66 -12.48
N ILE A 99 4.10 -0.12 -11.73
CA ILE A 99 4.11 -0.14 -10.26
C ILE A 99 4.26 -1.56 -9.68
N ARG A 100 3.70 -2.57 -10.33
CA ARG A 100 3.79 -3.96 -9.90
C ARG A 100 5.23 -4.46 -9.76
N ASP A 101 6.14 -3.93 -10.56
CA ASP A 101 7.56 -4.35 -10.55
C ASP A 101 8.32 -3.79 -9.35
N THR A 102 7.75 -2.82 -8.64
CA THR A 102 8.32 -2.25 -7.41
C THR A 102 7.87 -3.00 -6.16
N LEU A 103 6.80 -3.81 -6.24
CA LEU A 103 6.25 -4.53 -5.10
C LEU A 103 6.99 -5.86 -4.90
N LEU A 104 7.65 -6.01 -3.76
CA LEU A 104 8.36 -7.23 -3.40
C LEU A 104 7.53 -8.14 -2.50
N LEU A 105 6.79 -7.55 -1.57
CA LEU A 105 6.02 -8.27 -0.57
C LEU A 105 4.77 -7.47 -0.23
N ALA A 106 3.66 -8.18 -0.12
CA ALA A 106 2.43 -7.64 0.43
C ALA A 106 1.90 -8.51 1.57
N ARG A 107 1.43 -7.88 2.61
CA ARG A 107 0.56 -8.50 3.62
C ARG A 107 -0.81 -7.88 3.45
N TYR A 108 -1.81 -8.70 3.30
CA TYR A 108 -3.17 -8.24 3.09
C TYR A 108 -4.18 -9.08 3.88
N VAL A 109 -5.37 -8.57 4.02
CA VAL A 109 -6.49 -9.29 4.66
C VAL A 109 -7.44 -9.73 3.56
N ASN A 110 -7.73 -11.02 3.52
CA ASN A 110 -8.66 -11.59 2.55
C ASN A 110 -10.13 -11.43 3.00
N ALA A 111 -11.07 -11.89 2.17
CA ALA A 111 -12.51 -11.81 2.46
C ALA A 111 -12.97 -12.65 3.67
N ARG A 112 -12.11 -13.49 4.21
CA ARG A 112 -12.36 -14.26 5.43
C ARG A 112 -11.82 -13.57 6.69
N GLY A 113 -11.27 -12.37 6.57
CA GLY A 113 -10.61 -11.69 7.68
C GLY A 113 -9.24 -12.27 8.04
N GLU A 114 -8.66 -13.09 7.17
CA GLU A 114 -7.36 -13.74 7.41
C GLU A 114 -6.23 -12.89 6.87
N ILE A 115 -5.14 -12.77 7.64
CA ILE A 115 -3.91 -12.09 7.23
C ILE A 115 -3.10 -13.04 6.34
N VAL A 116 -2.85 -12.61 5.11
CA VAL A 116 -2.10 -13.39 4.10
C VAL A 116 -0.83 -12.63 3.73
N LYS A 117 0.24 -13.38 3.49
CA LYS A 117 1.50 -12.85 3.02
C LYS A 117 1.79 -13.39 1.62
N ALA A 118 2.12 -12.50 0.70
CA ALA A 118 2.54 -12.84 -0.65
C ALA A 118 3.88 -12.17 -0.98
N GLY A 119 4.76 -12.90 -1.64
CA GLY A 119 6.09 -12.42 -2.02
C GLY A 119 7.11 -12.48 -0.89
N GLY A 120 8.25 -11.87 -1.12
CA GLY A 120 9.36 -11.79 -0.19
C GLY A 120 10.47 -10.91 -0.74
N PRO A 121 11.50 -10.58 0.08
CA PRO A 121 12.52 -9.61 -0.31
C PRO A 121 13.40 -10.06 -1.49
N THR A 122 13.39 -11.35 -1.81
CA THR A 122 14.19 -11.94 -2.89
C THR A 122 13.37 -12.40 -4.09
N VAL A 123 12.05 -12.29 -4.02
CA VAL A 123 11.13 -12.76 -5.08
C VAL A 123 10.33 -11.58 -5.61
N LYS A 124 10.45 -11.30 -6.91
CA LYS A 124 9.81 -10.14 -7.55
C LYS A 124 8.34 -10.32 -7.92
N ASN A 125 7.83 -11.53 -7.95
CA ASN A 125 6.47 -11.79 -8.43
C ASN A 125 5.52 -11.98 -7.24
N VAL A 126 4.74 -10.95 -6.98
CA VAL A 126 3.71 -10.94 -5.95
C VAL A 126 2.32 -11.02 -6.57
#